data_9d132dd849c4bff93cbffd8eb7114f8f
#
_entry.id   9d132dd849c4bff93cbffd8eb7114f8f
#
_cell.length_a   1.000
_cell.length_b   1.000
_cell.length_c   1.000
_cell.angle_alpha   90.00
_cell.angle_beta   90.00
_cell.angle_gamma   90.00
#
_symmetry.space_group_name_H-M   'P 1'
#
loop_
_entity.id
_entity.type
_entity.pdbx_description
1 polymer ?
#
loop_
_entity_poly.entity_id
_entity_poly.type
_entity_poly.pdbx_seq_one_letter_code
_entity_poly.pdbx_strand_id
1 'polypeptide(L)'
;MKIQVKELGAIKEGTIDLSKKLNVFCGPNGTGKTYMAYVIYALTKLNNKSIGIRLSDDFVKQALVEKQFSIEINSEILLNFRNSEVLKTKNNLWNLFSVQESKSDTFFQKTEINVIESNDEFVSNFVALEFDTELNYYSFSFSLLKKINSKIINVKVKENGIKNEDFTDFLEIVFLSRLYSLLAFYPISNSIIFPVERNSIYTFSKELSLKRNEAFDHIEAIANKKDADLIDLFFKRSTRYPQPIKDCLQMAEDLENKIKINSPYYNFATEIETELLKGKVVVTKYGSVEFSSDKAAKTQQLSFHQSSSIVKTLASLVIYLKHEAQHNDLVIIDEPEVNLHPDNQIKLARIFSRLVNKGLRLIISTHSDYI
;
A
#
# COMPACT_ATOMS: atom_id res chain seq x y z
N MET A 1 18.59 4.34 2.38
CA MET A 1 18.36 3.13 1.56
C MET A 1 18.13 3.53 0.12
N LYS A 2 18.87 2.93 -0.83
CA LYS A 2 18.66 3.13 -2.27
C LYS A 2 18.32 1.79 -2.92
N ILE A 3 17.38 1.81 -3.85
CA ILE A 3 16.98 0.65 -4.64
C ILE A 3 17.45 0.85 -6.07
N GLN A 4 18.17 -0.12 -6.59
CA GLN A 4 18.62 -0.18 -7.98
C GLN A 4 17.84 -1.28 -8.70
N VAL A 5 17.33 -0.96 -9.88
CA VAL A 5 16.67 -1.91 -10.77
C VAL A 5 17.40 -1.90 -12.10
N LYS A 6 17.73 -3.09 -12.64
CA LYS A 6 18.39 -3.27 -13.94
C LYS A 6 17.56 -4.19 -14.82
N GLU A 7 17.62 -3.95 -16.12
CA GLU A 7 17.05 -4.80 -17.18
C GLU A 7 15.56 -5.14 -16.92
N LEU A 8 14.76 -4.09 -16.63
CA LEU A 8 13.31 -4.24 -16.42
C LEU A 8 12.53 -3.45 -17.47
N GLY A 9 11.99 -4.12 -18.47
CA GLY A 9 11.28 -3.47 -19.57
C GLY A 9 12.18 -2.46 -20.29
N ALA A 10 11.79 -1.19 -20.31
CA ALA A 10 12.59 -0.11 -20.89
C ALA A 10 13.73 0.38 -19.99
N ILE A 11 13.77 -0.03 -18.74
CA ILE A 11 14.79 0.39 -17.77
C ILE A 11 16.04 -0.48 -17.99
N LYS A 12 17.13 0.12 -18.49
CA LYS A 12 18.44 -0.52 -18.49
C LYS A 12 19.03 -0.54 -17.11
N GLU A 13 19.08 0.60 -16.47
CA GLU A 13 19.49 0.79 -15.08
C GLU A 13 18.83 2.04 -14.50
N GLY A 14 18.26 1.92 -13.32
CA GLY A 14 17.62 3.02 -12.60
C GLY A 14 17.84 2.87 -11.11
N THR A 15 18.10 3.98 -10.41
CA THR A 15 18.26 4.01 -8.96
C THR A 15 17.33 5.04 -8.34
N ILE A 16 16.65 4.67 -7.27
CA ILE A 16 15.85 5.57 -6.45
C ILE A 16 16.40 5.64 -5.04
N ASP A 17 16.42 6.85 -4.46
CA ASP A 17 16.79 7.07 -3.07
C ASP A 17 15.55 7.22 -2.18
N LEU A 18 15.19 6.14 -1.50
CA LEU A 18 14.05 6.11 -0.57
C LEU A 18 14.34 6.82 0.76
N SER A 19 15.52 7.39 1.00
CA SER A 19 15.75 8.30 2.12
C SER A 19 15.02 9.63 1.90
N LYS A 20 14.84 10.03 0.65
CA LYS A 20 14.09 11.23 0.28
C LYS A 20 12.59 11.03 0.49
N LYS A 21 11.91 12.06 1.01
CA LYS A 21 10.46 12.02 1.22
C LYS A 21 9.66 12.23 -0.08
N LEU A 22 10.25 12.87 -1.09
CA LEU A 22 9.66 13.08 -2.40
C LEU A 22 10.60 12.59 -3.49
N ASN A 23 10.11 11.72 -4.34
CA ASN A 23 10.76 11.30 -5.58
C ASN A 23 9.81 11.52 -6.75
N VAL A 24 10.29 12.14 -7.81
CA VAL A 24 9.51 12.41 -9.02
C VAL A 24 10.18 11.72 -10.21
N PHE A 25 9.45 10.84 -10.89
CA PHE A 25 9.85 10.24 -12.16
C PHE A 25 9.24 11.04 -13.30
N CYS A 26 10.04 11.83 -13.96
CA CYS A 26 9.61 12.64 -15.10
C CYS A 26 10.23 12.10 -16.41
N GLY A 27 9.51 12.22 -17.50
CA GLY A 27 10.02 11.85 -18.84
C GLY A 27 8.94 11.30 -19.79
N PRO A 28 9.31 11.01 -21.05
CA PRO A 28 8.38 10.54 -22.07
C PRO A 28 7.70 9.20 -21.74
N ASN A 29 6.65 8.86 -22.49
CA ASN A 29 6.01 7.55 -22.43
C ASN A 29 6.98 6.42 -22.76
N GLY A 30 6.78 5.25 -22.12
CA GLY A 30 7.57 4.06 -22.43
C GLY A 30 8.97 4.03 -21.82
N THR A 31 9.33 4.98 -20.94
CA THR A 31 10.66 5.01 -20.29
C THR A 31 10.76 4.14 -19.02
N GLY A 32 9.66 3.50 -18.59
CA GLY A 32 9.66 2.57 -17.47
C GLY A 32 9.30 3.18 -16.11
N LYS A 33 8.79 4.43 -16.06
CA LYS A 33 8.38 5.10 -14.80
C LYS A 33 7.42 4.25 -13.98
N THR A 34 6.34 3.78 -14.57
CA THR A 34 5.35 2.88 -13.94
C THR A 34 6.00 1.57 -13.49
N TYR A 35 6.95 1.01 -14.24
CA TYR A 35 7.64 -0.21 -13.87
C TYR A 35 8.49 -0.02 -12.60
N MET A 36 9.22 1.09 -12.52
CA MET A 36 9.96 1.44 -11.31
C MET A 36 9.02 1.64 -10.12
N ALA A 37 7.93 2.37 -10.30
CA ALA A 37 6.91 2.61 -9.27
C ALA A 37 6.32 1.29 -8.73
N TYR A 38 5.99 0.35 -9.62
CA TYR A 38 5.42 -0.95 -9.25
C TYR A 38 6.42 -1.82 -8.48
N VAL A 39 7.70 -1.84 -8.86
CA VAL A 39 8.74 -2.57 -8.12
C VAL A 39 8.91 -2.00 -6.72
N ILE A 40 8.99 -0.67 -6.59
CA ILE A 40 9.09 -0.04 -5.26
C ILE A 40 7.87 -0.36 -4.40
N TYR A 41 6.67 -0.29 -4.99
CA TYR A 41 5.44 -0.68 -4.31
C TYR A 41 5.49 -2.13 -3.80
N ALA A 42 5.89 -3.08 -4.64
CA ALA A 42 5.95 -4.49 -4.29
C ALA A 42 6.96 -4.79 -3.18
N LEU A 43 8.10 -4.05 -3.15
CA LEU A 43 9.11 -4.17 -2.10
C LEU A 43 8.63 -3.63 -0.75
N THR A 44 7.91 -2.50 -0.77
CA THR A 44 7.60 -1.74 0.44
C THR A 44 6.17 -1.94 0.94
N LYS A 45 5.32 -2.62 0.15
CA LYS A 45 3.98 -3.02 0.58
C LYS A 45 4.05 -4.00 1.74
N LEU A 46 3.28 -3.72 2.79
CA LEU A 46 3.15 -4.63 3.91
C LEU A 46 2.46 -5.93 3.48
N ASN A 47 3.13 -7.03 3.74
CA ASN A 47 2.59 -8.36 3.53
C ASN A 47 2.51 -9.08 4.89
N ASN A 48 1.34 -9.59 5.24
CA ASN A 48 1.17 -10.44 6.42
C ASN A 48 1.76 -11.81 6.10
N LYS A 49 3.03 -12.03 6.46
CA LYS A 49 3.71 -13.31 6.26
C LYS A 49 4.41 -13.71 7.55
N SER A 50 4.24 -14.95 7.96
CA SER A 50 5.00 -15.49 9.08
C SER A 50 6.50 -15.37 8.79
N ILE A 51 7.24 -14.82 9.74
CA ILE A 51 8.71 -14.74 9.72
C ILE A 51 9.37 -15.93 10.41
N GLY A 52 8.56 -16.93 10.82
CA GLY A 52 9.07 -18.14 11.47
C GLY A 52 9.60 -17.91 12.89
N ILE A 53 9.37 -16.74 13.48
CA ILE A 53 9.67 -16.50 14.89
C ILE A 53 8.48 -16.98 15.71
N ARG A 54 8.75 -17.89 16.66
CA ARG A 54 7.78 -18.32 17.65
C ARG A 54 8.07 -17.64 18.97
N LEU A 55 7.03 -17.14 19.61
CA LEU A 55 7.08 -16.57 20.94
C LEU A 55 6.76 -17.65 21.97
N SER A 56 7.37 -17.58 23.15
CA SER A 56 6.99 -18.53 24.22
C SER A 56 5.60 -18.20 24.75
N ASP A 57 4.85 -19.23 25.16
CA ASP A 57 3.51 -19.07 25.72
C ASP A 57 3.52 -18.14 26.96
N ASP A 58 4.59 -18.21 27.76
CA ASP A 58 4.75 -17.34 28.94
C ASP A 58 4.93 -15.89 28.54
N PHE A 59 5.70 -15.60 27.48
CA PHE A 59 5.86 -14.26 26.93
C PHE A 59 4.52 -13.69 26.43
N VAL A 60 3.75 -14.49 25.69
CA VAL A 60 2.46 -14.07 25.15
C VAL A 60 1.45 -13.79 26.28
N LYS A 61 1.39 -14.68 27.29
CA LYS A 61 0.55 -14.47 28.47
C LYS A 61 0.93 -13.20 29.23
N GLN A 62 2.23 -12.97 29.45
CA GLN A 62 2.71 -11.76 30.09
C GLN A 62 2.34 -10.49 29.29
N ALA A 63 2.53 -10.52 27.96
CA ALA A 63 2.17 -9.42 27.09
C ALA A 63 0.69 -9.07 27.13
N LEU A 64 -0.19 -10.06 27.24
CA LEU A 64 -1.64 -9.87 27.41
C LEU A 64 -2.02 -9.24 28.75
N VAL A 65 -1.39 -9.71 29.84
CA VAL A 65 -1.71 -9.23 31.20
C VAL A 65 -1.14 -7.84 31.47
N GLU A 66 0.15 -7.65 31.17
CA GLU A 66 0.85 -6.39 31.46
C GLU A 66 0.57 -5.30 30.42
N LYS A 67 -0.01 -5.66 29.25
CA LYS A 67 -0.26 -4.76 28.09
C LYS A 67 0.99 -3.99 27.64
N GLN A 68 2.16 -4.51 28.00
CA GLN A 68 3.46 -3.99 27.59
C GLN A 68 4.50 -5.11 27.60
N PHE A 69 5.43 -5.02 26.67
CA PHE A 69 6.56 -5.94 26.57
C PHE A 69 7.73 -5.31 25.79
N SER A 70 8.88 -5.98 25.80
CA SER A 70 10.05 -5.54 25.04
C SER A 70 10.50 -6.66 24.12
N ILE A 71 10.81 -6.32 22.89
CA ILE A 71 11.36 -7.26 21.89
C ILE A 71 12.76 -6.81 21.53
N GLU A 72 13.73 -7.70 21.69
CA GLU A 72 15.08 -7.51 21.14
C GLU A 72 15.08 -7.98 19.68
N ILE A 73 15.45 -7.08 18.78
CA ILE A 73 15.51 -7.38 17.35
C ILE A 73 16.87 -7.97 17.00
N ASN A 74 16.85 -9.20 16.51
CA ASN A 74 18.04 -9.84 15.95
C ASN A 74 18.36 -9.22 14.58
N SER A 75 19.50 -8.55 14.48
CA SER A 75 19.94 -7.86 13.25
C SER A 75 20.14 -8.81 12.07
N GLU A 76 20.56 -10.05 12.31
CA GLU A 76 20.73 -11.06 11.26
C GLU A 76 19.39 -11.52 10.71
N ILE A 77 18.40 -11.79 11.58
CA ILE A 77 17.04 -12.13 11.15
C ILE A 77 16.43 -10.98 10.35
N LEU A 78 16.61 -9.74 10.80
CA LEU A 78 16.10 -8.56 10.10
C LEU A 78 16.75 -8.40 8.71
N LEU A 79 18.05 -8.61 8.60
CA LEU A 79 18.77 -8.58 7.33
C LEU A 79 18.30 -9.69 6.38
N ASN A 80 18.17 -10.91 6.88
CA ASN A 80 17.67 -12.05 6.12
C ASN A 80 16.23 -11.82 5.65
N PHE A 81 15.40 -11.23 6.49
CA PHE A 81 14.04 -10.83 6.11
C PHE A 81 14.06 -9.84 4.94
N ARG A 82 14.84 -8.73 5.03
CA ARG A 82 14.96 -7.76 3.95
C ARG A 82 15.41 -8.40 2.63
N ASN A 83 16.47 -9.20 2.68
CA ASN A 83 17.00 -9.86 1.51
C ASN A 83 15.99 -10.86 0.89
N SER A 84 15.25 -11.58 1.74
CA SER A 84 14.19 -12.49 1.29
C SER A 84 13.05 -11.75 0.58
N GLU A 85 12.65 -10.57 1.06
CA GLU A 85 11.59 -9.78 0.41
C GLU A 85 12.04 -9.23 -0.94
N VAL A 86 13.30 -8.82 -1.08
CA VAL A 86 13.88 -8.44 -2.38
C VAL A 86 13.85 -9.62 -3.36
N LEU A 87 14.30 -10.79 -2.92
CA LEU A 87 14.30 -12.01 -3.75
C LEU A 87 12.89 -12.45 -4.12
N LYS A 88 11.95 -12.42 -3.18
CA LYS A 88 10.54 -12.73 -3.45
C LYS A 88 9.93 -11.78 -4.46
N THR A 89 10.21 -10.49 -4.34
CA THR A 89 9.73 -9.49 -5.31
C THR A 89 10.27 -9.78 -6.70
N LYS A 90 11.58 -10.07 -6.83
CA LYS A 90 12.19 -10.46 -8.09
C LYS A 90 11.51 -11.71 -8.69
N ASN A 91 11.32 -12.76 -7.90
CA ASN A 91 10.74 -14.02 -8.36
C ASN A 91 9.24 -13.90 -8.69
N ASN A 92 8.56 -12.86 -8.21
CA ASN A 92 7.13 -12.64 -8.41
C ASN A 92 6.80 -11.50 -9.38
N LEU A 93 7.77 -11.04 -10.19
CA LEU A 93 7.56 -9.98 -11.18
C LEU A 93 6.47 -10.34 -12.20
N TRP A 94 6.34 -11.62 -12.56
CA TRP A 94 5.29 -12.08 -13.47
C TRP A 94 3.88 -11.78 -12.93
N ASN A 95 3.63 -11.94 -11.63
CA ASN A 95 2.37 -11.60 -10.99
C ASN A 95 2.21 -10.08 -10.81
N LEU A 96 3.30 -9.38 -10.45
CA LEU A 96 3.31 -7.92 -10.30
C LEU A 96 2.86 -7.23 -11.59
N PHE A 97 3.32 -7.72 -12.74
CA PHE A 97 3.02 -7.15 -14.06
C PHE A 97 1.95 -7.92 -14.85
N SER A 98 1.32 -8.94 -14.23
CA SER A 98 0.29 -9.77 -14.89
C SER A 98 0.79 -10.48 -16.17
N VAL A 99 2.03 -10.90 -16.20
CA VAL A 99 2.61 -11.76 -17.23
C VAL A 99 2.29 -13.22 -16.87
N GLN A 100 2.08 -14.08 -17.86
CA GLN A 100 1.93 -15.51 -17.60
C GLN A 100 3.22 -16.08 -16.99
N GLU A 101 3.10 -16.86 -15.92
CA GLU A 101 4.24 -17.42 -15.17
C GLU A 101 5.20 -18.19 -16.11
N SER A 102 4.64 -18.97 -17.05
CA SER A 102 5.41 -19.70 -18.09
C SER A 102 6.25 -18.80 -19.00
N LYS A 103 6.00 -17.50 -19.01
CA LYS A 103 6.75 -16.49 -19.76
C LYS A 103 7.66 -15.64 -18.89
N SER A 104 7.69 -15.90 -17.57
CA SER A 104 8.48 -15.12 -16.60
C SER A 104 9.95 -15.04 -16.99
N ASP A 105 10.56 -16.16 -17.35
CA ASP A 105 11.96 -16.22 -17.72
C ASP A 105 12.27 -15.44 -19.00
N THR A 106 11.34 -15.39 -19.96
CA THR A 106 11.52 -14.59 -21.18
C THR A 106 11.55 -13.09 -20.88
N PHE A 107 10.71 -12.63 -19.93
CA PHE A 107 10.56 -11.20 -19.64
C PHE A 107 11.49 -10.68 -18.55
N PHE A 108 11.79 -11.49 -17.53
CA PHE A 108 12.42 -11.03 -16.30
C PHE A 108 13.73 -11.73 -15.94
N GLN A 109 14.23 -12.66 -16.78
CA GLN A 109 15.45 -13.42 -16.51
C GLN A 109 16.65 -12.54 -16.17
N LYS A 110 16.82 -11.42 -16.92
CA LYS A 110 17.93 -10.48 -16.75
C LYS A 110 17.66 -9.41 -15.70
N THR A 111 16.42 -9.33 -15.19
CA THR A 111 16.06 -8.29 -14.24
C THR A 111 16.79 -8.49 -12.92
N GLU A 112 17.40 -7.42 -12.45
CA GLU A 112 18.02 -7.36 -11.12
C GLU A 112 17.35 -6.29 -10.27
N ILE A 113 17.14 -6.61 -9.00
CA ILE A 113 16.66 -5.68 -7.98
C ILE A 113 17.64 -5.75 -6.82
N ASN A 114 18.30 -4.63 -6.53
CA ASN A 114 19.35 -4.56 -5.53
C ASN A 114 19.06 -3.43 -4.52
N VAL A 115 19.34 -3.69 -3.25
CA VAL A 115 19.42 -2.65 -2.23
C VAL A 115 20.87 -2.21 -2.15
N ILE A 116 21.12 -0.91 -2.43
CA ILE A 116 22.47 -0.32 -2.37
C ILE A 116 22.72 0.16 -0.95
N GLU A 117 23.11 -0.76 -0.08
CA GLU A 117 23.49 -0.53 1.30
C GLU A 117 24.19 -1.80 1.80
N SER A 118 25.39 -1.66 2.36
CA SER A 118 26.09 -2.82 2.91
C SER A 118 25.36 -3.38 4.14
N ASN A 119 25.61 -4.65 4.46
CA ASN A 119 25.00 -5.28 5.63
C ASN A 119 25.38 -4.55 6.93
N ASP A 120 26.64 -4.13 7.06
CA ASP A 120 27.15 -3.41 8.24
C ASP A 120 26.52 -2.01 8.33
N GLU A 121 26.38 -1.32 7.19
CA GLU A 121 25.70 -0.03 7.12
C GLU A 121 24.23 -0.16 7.52
N PHE A 122 23.52 -1.19 7.04
CA PHE A 122 22.14 -1.44 7.40
C PHE A 122 21.97 -1.69 8.91
N VAL A 123 22.82 -2.56 9.49
CA VAL A 123 22.77 -2.87 10.92
C VAL A 123 23.11 -1.62 11.75
N SER A 124 24.10 -0.85 11.34
CA SER A 124 24.46 0.41 11.99
C SER A 124 23.32 1.41 11.94
N ASN A 125 22.69 1.58 10.76
CA ASN A 125 21.53 2.46 10.59
C ASN A 125 20.37 1.99 11.46
N PHE A 126 20.07 0.69 11.52
CA PHE A 126 19.02 0.15 12.39
C PHE A 126 19.29 0.45 13.87
N VAL A 127 20.51 0.25 14.35
CA VAL A 127 20.87 0.53 15.75
C VAL A 127 20.74 2.03 16.06
N ALA A 128 21.15 2.90 15.13
CA ALA A 128 21.04 4.35 15.26
C ALA A 128 19.60 4.90 15.14
N LEU A 129 18.62 4.10 14.68
CA LEU A 129 17.25 4.54 14.58
C LEU A 129 16.65 4.85 15.95
N GLU A 130 15.94 5.97 16.00
CA GLU A 130 15.02 6.32 17.09
C GLU A 130 13.64 6.58 16.51
N PHE A 131 12.60 5.99 17.08
CA PHE A 131 11.24 6.24 16.68
C PHE A 131 10.24 5.99 17.81
N ASP A 132 9.14 6.74 17.72
CA ASP A 132 7.91 6.54 18.48
C ASP A 132 6.79 6.51 17.45
N THR A 133 6.15 5.36 17.28
CA THR A 133 5.13 5.14 16.24
C THR A 133 4.07 4.16 16.71
N GLU A 134 2.95 4.11 15.98
CA GLU A 134 1.87 3.18 16.27
C GLU A 134 1.61 2.27 15.06
N LEU A 135 1.35 0.99 15.35
CA LEU A 135 0.78 0.04 14.41
C LEU A 135 -0.67 -0.22 14.80
N ASN A 136 -1.58 0.20 13.94
CA ASN A 136 -3.01 0.08 14.21
C ASN A 136 -3.62 -1.09 13.42
N TYR A 137 -4.41 -1.91 14.13
CA TYR A 137 -5.19 -3.02 13.62
C TYR A 137 -6.62 -2.88 14.09
N TYR A 138 -7.51 -3.67 13.53
CA TYR A 138 -8.91 -3.65 13.90
C TYR A 138 -9.12 -3.94 15.42
N SER A 139 -8.44 -4.97 15.92
CA SER A 139 -8.61 -5.46 17.30
C SER A 139 -7.62 -4.90 18.31
N PHE A 140 -6.46 -4.42 17.83
CA PHE A 140 -5.35 -3.96 18.68
C PHE A 140 -4.66 -2.75 18.08
N SER A 141 -4.07 -1.93 18.92
CA SER A 141 -3.03 -0.97 18.54
C SER A 141 -1.78 -1.17 19.38
N PHE A 142 -0.61 -1.02 18.76
CA PHE A 142 0.69 -1.21 19.37
C PHE A 142 1.48 0.08 19.26
N SER A 143 1.77 0.70 20.39
CA SER A 143 2.70 1.84 20.44
C SER A 143 4.12 1.30 20.56
N LEU A 144 4.98 1.65 19.62
CA LEU A 144 6.36 1.17 19.47
C LEU A 144 7.33 2.27 19.81
N LEU A 145 8.17 2.09 20.81
CA LEU A 145 9.24 3.00 21.18
C LEU A 145 10.61 2.32 21.04
N LYS A 146 11.45 2.84 20.17
CA LYS A 146 12.85 2.44 20.04
C LYS A 146 13.75 3.63 20.36
N LYS A 147 14.69 3.44 21.28
CA LYS A 147 15.72 4.42 21.59
C LYS A 147 16.94 4.27 20.68
N ILE A 148 17.64 5.38 20.46
CA ILE A 148 18.92 5.39 19.76
C ILE A 148 19.94 4.44 20.45
N ASN A 149 20.79 3.81 19.67
CA ASN A 149 21.79 2.83 20.10
C ASN A 149 21.22 1.62 20.88
N SER A 150 19.96 1.26 20.60
CA SER A 150 19.30 0.09 21.17
C SER A 150 18.81 -0.84 20.07
N LYS A 151 18.83 -2.14 20.33
CA LYS A 151 18.14 -3.15 19.52
C LYS A 151 16.78 -3.53 20.11
N ILE A 152 16.43 -2.95 21.27
CA ILE A 152 15.20 -3.24 22.00
C ILE A 152 14.11 -2.26 21.57
N ILE A 153 12.95 -2.81 21.26
CA ILE A 153 11.71 -2.07 21.00
C ILE A 153 10.76 -2.33 22.15
N ASN A 154 10.35 -1.26 22.82
CA ASN A 154 9.33 -1.32 23.84
C ASN A 154 7.95 -1.18 23.20
N VAL A 155 7.05 -2.07 23.53
CA VAL A 155 5.72 -2.18 22.93
C VAL A 155 4.67 -2.02 24.01
N LYS A 156 3.69 -1.14 23.79
CA LYS A 156 2.48 -1.06 24.60
C LYS A 156 1.29 -1.50 23.75
N VAL A 157 0.43 -2.33 24.32
CA VAL A 157 -0.74 -2.91 23.65
C VAL A 157 -1.99 -2.19 24.16
N LYS A 158 -2.85 -1.80 23.23
CA LYS A 158 -4.19 -1.28 23.52
C LYS A 158 -5.20 -2.14 22.77
N GLU A 159 -6.15 -2.71 23.47
CA GLU A 159 -7.26 -3.47 22.90
C GLU A 159 -8.36 -2.52 22.42
N ASN A 160 -8.91 -2.78 21.24
CA ASN A 160 -9.97 -1.98 20.62
C ASN A 160 -11.36 -2.65 20.74
N GLY A 161 -11.57 -3.46 21.79
CA GLY A 161 -12.91 -3.95 22.18
C GLY A 161 -13.35 -5.29 21.61
N ILE A 162 -12.50 -6.04 20.92
CA ILE A 162 -12.79 -7.40 20.44
C ILE A 162 -11.94 -8.41 21.22
N LYS A 163 -12.59 -9.38 21.87
CA LYS A 163 -11.91 -10.54 22.47
C LYS A 163 -11.42 -11.44 21.35
N ASN A 164 -10.12 -11.56 21.17
CA ASN A 164 -9.53 -12.52 20.25
C ASN A 164 -9.03 -13.73 21.04
N GLU A 165 -9.53 -14.91 20.70
CA GLU A 165 -9.04 -16.18 21.24
C GLU A 165 -7.63 -16.53 20.73
N ASP A 166 -7.16 -15.91 19.63
CA ASP A 166 -5.91 -16.22 18.92
C ASP A 166 -4.87 -15.10 18.98
N PHE A 167 -4.65 -14.48 20.15
CA PHE A 167 -3.68 -13.40 20.30
C PHE A 167 -2.23 -13.83 19.96
N THR A 168 -1.90 -15.11 20.21
CA THR A 168 -0.59 -15.67 19.89
C THR A 168 -0.33 -15.64 18.39
N ASP A 169 -1.24 -16.21 17.61
CA ASP A 169 -1.14 -16.24 16.15
C ASP A 169 -1.14 -14.83 15.58
N PHE A 170 -1.93 -13.93 16.16
CA PHE A 170 -1.93 -12.53 15.77
C PHE A 170 -0.57 -11.87 16.01
N LEU A 171 0.05 -12.06 17.19
CA LEU A 171 1.39 -11.52 17.48
C LEU A 171 2.44 -12.09 16.53
N GLU A 172 2.47 -13.41 16.34
CA GLU A 172 3.50 -14.08 15.54
C GLU A 172 3.37 -13.80 14.04
N ILE A 173 2.15 -13.89 13.50
CA ILE A 173 1.93 -13.82 12.06
C ILE A 173 1.73 -12.36 11.60
N VAL A 174 0.93 -11.59 12.33
CA VAL A 174 0.53 -10.24 11.89
C VAL A 174 1.47 -9.18 12.44
N PHE A 175 1.60 -9.10 13.76
CA PHE A 175 2.37 -8.03 14.41
C PHE A 175 3.87 -8.11 14.10
N LEU A 176 4.51 -9.28 14.30
CA LEU A 176 5.94 -9.43 14.03
C LEU A 176 6.26 -9.22 12.54
N SER A 177 5.46 -9.78 11.65
CA SER A 177 5.63 -9.57 10.20
C SER A 177 5.65 -8.09 9.85
N ARG A 178 4.70 -7.33 10.41
CA ARG A 178 4.60 -5.90 10.17
C ARG A 178 5.71 -5.10 10.82
N LEU A 179 6.12 -5.48 12.04
CA LEU A 179 7.26 -4.88 12.72
C LEU A 179 8.55 -5.07 11.91
N TYR A 180 8.84 -6.28 11.46
CA TYR A 180 10.03 -6.55 10.64
C TYR A 180 9.97 -5.86 9.27
N SER A 181 8.80 -5.78 8.65
CA SER A 181 8.63 -5.01 7.40
C SER A 181 8.91 -3.52 7.61
N LEU A 182 8.37 -2.94 8.68
CA LEU A 182 8.66 -1.55 9.05
C LEU A 182 10.16 -1.32 9.26
N LEU A 183 10.83 -2.20 9.99
CA LEU A 183 12.26 -2.05 10.29
C LEU A 183 13.15 -2.27 9.07
N ALA A 184 12.79 -3.23 8.20
CA ALA A 184 13.56 -3.57 7.00
C ALA A 184 13.54 -2.44 5.96
N PHE A 185 12.45 -1.69 5.90
CA PHE A 185 12.23 -0.61 4.92
C PHE A 185 12.02 0.76 5.58
N TYR A 186 12.46 0.89 6.84
CA TYR A 186 12.33 2.16 7.56
C TYR A 186 12.90 3.34 6.75
N PRO A 187 12.25 4.49 6.74
CA PRO A 187 11.12 4.90 7.57
C PRO A 187 9.72 4.68 6.97
N ILE A 188 9.57 3.82 5.97
CA ILE A 188 8.31 3.56 5.31
C ILE A 188 7.43 2.67 6.22
N SER A 189 6.28 3.20 6.64
CA SER A 189 5.34 2.46 7.51
C SER A 189 4.46 1.50 6.73
N ASN A 190 3.98 1.93 5.58
CA ASN A 190 3.18 1.18 4.64
C ASN A 190 3.30 1.82 3.25
N SER A 191 2.93 1.09 2.21
CA SER A 191 2.90 1.63 0.85
C SER A 191 1.55 1.42 0.21
N ILE A 192 1.07 2.48 -0.44
CA ILE A 192 -0.12 2.47 -1.26
C ILE A 192 0.23 2.99 -2.65
N ILE A 193 -0.41 2.43 -3.66
CA ILE A 193 -0.25 2.89 -5.04
C ILE A 193 -1.59 3.27 -5.65
N PHE A 194 -1.60 4.39 -6.35
CA PHE A 194 -2.70 4.85 -7.19
C PHE A 194 -2.26 4.78 -8.65
N PRO A 195 -2.56 3.67 -9.36
CA PRO A 195 -2.19 3.52 -10.76
C PRO A 195 -3.02 4.46 -11.65
N VAL A 196 -2.66 4.61 -12.90
CA VAL A 196 -3.39 5.43 -13.88
C VAL A 196 -4.86 5.01 -14.00
N GLU A 197 -5.13 3.70 -13.89
CA GLU A 197 -6.47 3.11 -13.97
C GLU A 197 -7.40 3.45 -12.79
N ARG A 198 -6.90 4.15 -11.74
CA ARG A 198 -7.68 4.51 -10.53
C ARG A 198 -9.00 5.21 -10.83
N ASN A 199 -9.06 5.96 -11.94
CA ASN A 199 -10.26 6.68 -12.38
C ASN A 199 -11.42 5.75 -12.75
N SER A 200 -11.14 4.50 -13.10
CA SER A 200 -12.13 3.49 -13.49
C SER A 200 -12.46 2.52 -12.36
N ILE A 201 -11.62 2.42 -11.34
CA ILE A 201 -11.73 1.39 -10.31
C ILE A 201 -13.06 1.46 -9.57
N TYR A 202 -13.44 2.62 -9.03
CA TYR A 202 -14.71 2.77 -8.31
C TYR A 202 -15.95 2.68 -9.23
N THR A 203 -15.77 2.91 -10.54
CA THR A 203 -16.84 2.76 -11.52
C THR A 203 -17.19 1.29 -11.73
N PHE A 204 -16.18 0.42 -11.79
CA PHE A 204 -16.36 -0.98 -12.19
C PHE A 204 -16.17 -1.97 -11.05
N SER A 205 -15.73 -1.55 -9.85
CA SER A 205 -15.43 -2.45 -8.73
C SER A 205 -16.60 -3.37 -8.37
N LYS A 206 -17.83 -2.83 -8.32
CA LYS A 206 -19.03 -3.62 -7.99
C LYS A 206 -19.36 -4.67 -9.05
N GLU A 207 -19.29 -4.32 -10.33
CA GLU A 207 -19.53 -5.29 -11.42
C GLU A 207 -18.48 -6.40 -11.43
N LEU A 208 -17.20 -6.03 -11.21
CA LEU A 208 -16.12 -6.99 -11.13
C LEU A 208 -16.24 -7.91 -9.91
N SER A 209 -16.69 -7.37 -8.77
CA SER A 209 -16.97 -8.14 -7.57
C SER A 209 -18.12 -9.12 -7.75
N LEU A 210 -19.24 -8.69 -8.36
CA LEU A 210 -20.38 -9.56 -8.67
C LEU A 210 -19.97 -10.70 -9.60
N LYS A 211 -19.28 -10.40 -10.70
CA LYS A 211 -18.80 -11.43 -11.62
C LYS A 211 -17.82 -12.41 -10.98
N ARG A 212 -17.00 -11.93 -10.02
CA ARG A 212 -16.12 -12.80 -9.26
C ARG A 212 -16.90 -13.74 -8.35
N ASN A 213 -17.91 -13.22 -7.64
CA ASN A 213 -18.77 -14.02 -6.76
C ASN A 213 -19.58 -15.05 -7.56
N GLU A 214 -20.22 -14.66 -8.69
CA GLU A 214 -20.88 -15.60 -9.60
C GLU A 214 -19.94 -16.72 -10.08
N ALA A 215 -18.68 -16.37 -10.35
CA ALA A 215 -17.67 -17.35 -10.75
C ALA A 215 -17.28 -18.28 -9.58
N PHE A 216 -17.23 -17.80 -8.33
CA PHE A 216 -17.04 -18.64 -7.15
C PHE A 216 -18.22 -19.58 -6.93
N ASP A 217 -19.45 -19.10 -7.02
CA ASP A 217 -20.67 -19.91 -6.88
C ASP A 217 -20.71 -21.05 -7.94
N HIS A 218 -20.30 -20.72 -9.17
CA HIS A 218 -20.16 -21.72 -10.23
C HIS A 218 -19.07 -22.76 -9.95
N ILE A 219 -17.96 -22.37 -9.34
CA ILE A 219 -16.89 -23.30 -8.96
C ILE A 219 -17.34 -24.19 -7.80
N GLU A 220 -18.00 -23.63 -6.79
CA GLU A 220 -18.51 -24.40 -5.66
C GLU A 220 -19.53 -25.44 -6.12
N ALA A 221 -20.38 -25.08 -7.08
CA ALA A 221 -21.31 -25.99 -7.73
C ALA A 221 -20.63 -27.12 -8.54
N ILE A 222 -19.42 -26.86 -9.10
CA ILE A 222 -18.64 -27.81 -9.90
C ILE A 222 -17.64 -28.60 -9.04
N ALA A 223 -17.06 -28.01 -7.99
CA ALA A 223 -16.09 -28.64 -7.08
C ALA A 223 -16.70 -29.89 -6.37
N ASN A 224 -18.01 -29.90 -6.23
CA ASN A 224 -18.73 -31.12 -5.81
C ASN A 224 -18.65 -32.27 -6.83
N LYS A 225 -18.01 -32.07 -8.00
CA LYS A 225 -17.84 -33.03 -9.10
C LYS A 225 -16.39 -33.36 -9.46
N LYS A 226 -15.44 -33.26 -8.55
CA LYS A 226 -14.05 -33.78 -8.68
C LYS A 226 -13.18 -33.27 -9.86
N ASP A 227 -13.33 -32.04 -10.32
CA ASP A 227 -12.46 -31.50 -11.38
C ASP A 227 -11.44 -30.48 -10.83
N ALA A 228 -10.29 -30.97 -10.37
CA ALA A 228 -9.15 -30.14 -9.93
C ALA A 228 -8.65 -29.18 -11.04
N ASP A 229 -8.80 -29.58 -12.31
CA ASP A 229 -8.39 -28.76 -13.47
C ASP A 229 -9.18 -27.46 -13.65
N LEU A 230 -10.43 -27.43 -13.21
CA LEU A 230 -11.27 -26.23 -13.29
C LEU A 230 -10.91 -25.19 -12.23
N ILE A 231 -10.52 -25.63 -11.04
CA ILE A 231 -10.01 -24.80 -9.96
C ILE A 231 -8.69 -24.13 -10.41
N ASP A 232 -7.81 -24.90 -11.04
CA ASP A 232 -6.52 -24.41 -11.57
C ASP A 232 -6.72 -23.40 -12.71
N LEU A 233 -7.69 -23.64 -13.59
CA LEU A 233 -8.08 -22.70 -14.67
C LEU A 233 -8.64 -21.38 -14.13
N PHE A 234 -9.36 -21.44 -13.02
CA PHE A 234 -9.90 -20.24 -12.37
C PHE A 234 -8.81 -19.43 -11.68
N PHE A 235 -7.90 -20.07 -10.95
CA PHE A 235 -6.75 -19.38 -10.37
C PHE A 235 -5.84 -18.78 -11.44
N LYS A 236 -5.64 -19.45 -12.59
CA LYS A 236 -4.94 -18.89 -13.75
C LYS A 236 -5.63 -17.67 -14.37
N ARG A 237 -6.97 -17.58 -14.31
CA ARG A 237 -7.72 -16.39 -14.72
C ARG A 237 -7.65 -15.24 -13.72
N SER A 238 -7.33 -15.49 -12.45
CA SER A 238 -7.21 -14.46 -11.40
C SER A 238 -5.99 -13.55 -11.58
N THR A 239 -5.03 -13.93 -12.42
CA THR A 239 -3.83 -13.11 -12.73
C THR A 239 -4.03 -12.07 -13.84
N ARG A 240 -5.28 -11.71 -14.15
CA ARG A 240 -5.63 -10.86 -15.30
C ARG A 240 -5.14 -9.41 -15.20
N TYR A 241 -4.94 -8.92 -13.98
CA TYR A 241 -4.52 -7.54 -13.73
C TYR A 241 -3.21 -7.48 -12.96
N PRO A 242 -2.34 -6.48 -13.22
CA PRO A 242 -1.19 -6.17 -12.38
C PRO A 242 -1.54 -6.04 -10.90
N GLN A 243 -0.62 -6.42 -10.03
CA GLN A 243 -0.86 -6.41 -8.58
C GLN A 243 -1.34 -5.05 -8.05
N PRO A 244 -0.80 -3.88 -8.48
CA PRO A 244 -1.29 -2.58 -8.04
C PRO A 244 -2.77 -2.34 -8.35
N ILE A 245 -3.25 -2.80 -9.51
CA ILE A 245 -4.67 -2.67 -9.88
C ILE A 245 -5.53 -3.58 -9.03
N LYS A 246 -5.10 -4.83 -8.78
CA LYS A 246 -5.83 -5.76 -7.88
C LYS A 246 -5.97 -5.17 -6.48
N ASP A 247 -4.90 -4.58 -5.96
CA ASP A 247 -4.89 -3.99 -4.63
C ASP A 247 -5.83 -2.78 -4.54
N CYS A 248 -5.87 -1.94 -5.57
CA CYS A 248 -6.82 -0.83 -5.64
C CYS A 248 -8.28 -1.30 -5.76
N LEU A 249 -8.55 -2.38 -6.50
CA LEU A 249 -9.88 -2.98 -6.56
C LEU A 249 -10.30 -3.52 -5.19
N GLN A 250 -9.42 -4.22 -4.49
CA GLN A 250 -9.67 -4.73 -3.15
C GLN A 250 -9.92 -3.59 -2.15
N MET A 251 -9.17 -2.49 -2.25
CA MET A 251 -9.43 -1.30 -1.44
C MET A 251 -10.82 -0.70 -1.70
N ALA A 252 -11.25 -0.67 -2.96
CA ALA A 252 -12.57 -0.15 -3.32
C ALA A 252 -13.71 -1.05 -2.84
N GLU A 253 -13.48 -2.35 -2.70
CA GLU A 253 -14.43 -3.31 -2.15
C GLU A 253 -14.57 -3.19 -0.63
N ASP A 254 -13.50 -2.81 0.09
CA ASP A 254 -13.46 -2.78 1.56
C ASP A 254 -13.73 -1.38 2.16
N LEU A 255 -14.28 -0.46 1.38
CA LEU A 255 -14.50 0.93 1.82
C LEU A 255 -15.40 1.03 3.05
N GLU A 256 -16.42 0.19 3.16
CA GLU A 256 -17.38 0.20 4.29
C GLU A 256 -16.68 0.03 5.64
N ASN A 257 -15.63 -0.79 5.70
CA ASN A 257 -14.87 -1.04 6.91
C ASN A 257 -13.87 0.07 7.22
N LYS A 258 -13.38 0.79 6.22
CA LYS A 258 -12.28 1.76 6.32
C LYS A 258 -12.72 3.15 6.77
N ILE A 259 -13.96 3.56 6.50
CA ILE A 259 -14.45 4.92 6.75
C ILE A 259 -14.75 5.24 8.23
N LYS A 260 -14.47 4.34 9.16
CA LYS A 260 -14.85 4.46 10.58
C LYS A 260 -13.98 5.44 11.37
N ILE A 261 -12.80 5.79 10.88
CA ILE A 261 -11.81 6.61 11.59
C ILE A 261 -11.31 7.73 10.66
N ASN A 262 -11.10 8.91 11.22
CA ASN A 262 -10.48 10.00 10.49
C ASN A 262 -8.95 9.91 10.60
N SER A 263 -8.27 10.08 9.47
CA SER A 263 -6.81 10.12 9.43
C SER A 263 -6.25 11.47 9.88
N PRO A 264 -4.97 11.55 10.28
CA PRO A 264 -4.28 12.82 10.54
C PRO A 264 -4.20 13.76 9.32
N TYR A 265 -4.53 13.27 8.14
CA TYR A 265 -4.47 13.99 6.87
C TYR A 265 -5.84 14.41 6.33
N TYR A 266 -6.90 14.25 7.12
CA TYR A 266 -8.28 14.58 6.74
C TYR A 266 -8.44 16.00 6.17
N ASN A 267 -7.76 16.98 6.75
CA ASN A 267 -7.84 18.37 6.30
C ASN A 267 -7.28 18.57 4.88
N PHE A 268 -6.27 17.82 4.46
CA PHE A 268 -5.76 17.86 3.09
C PHE A 268 -6.75 17.28 2.08
N ALA A 269 -7.47 16.23 2.47
CA ALA A 269 -8.55 15.72 1.66
C ALA A 269 -9.66 16.77 1.46
N THR A 270 -10.05 17.45 2.53
CA THR A 270 -11.04 18.56 2.47
C THR A 270 -10.54 19.71 1.58
N GLU A 271 -9.26 20.02 1.62
CA GLU A 271 -8.67 21.04 0.73
C GLU A 271 -8.76 20.62 -0.74
N ILE A 272 -8.44 19.36 -1.09
CA ILE A 272 -8.64 18.82 -2.45
C ILE A 272 -10.11 18.95 -2.86
N GLU A 273 -11.04 18.59 -1.99
CA GLU A 273 -12.47 18.70 -2.25
C GLU A 273 -12.93 20.12 -2.52
N THR A 274 -12.49 21.08 -1.71
CA THR A 274 -12.91 22.48 -1.84
C THR A 274 -12.21 23.21 -2.96
N GLU A 275 -10.90 23.02 -3.14
CA GLU A 275 -10.13 23.79 -4.12
C GLU A 275 -10.16 23.21 -5.53
N LEU A 276 -10.15 21.86 -5.64
CA LEU A 276 -10.04 21.17 -6.93
C LEU A 276 -11.39 20.62 -7.40
N LEU A 277 -12.10 19.90 -6.52
CA LEU A 277 -13.32 19.20 -6.90
C LEU A 277 -14.57 20.08 -6.86
N LYS A 278 -14.58 21.13 -6.03
CA LYS A 278 -15.73 21.99 -5.77
C LYS A 278 -16.95 21.19 -5.30
N GLY A 279 -16.71 20.27 -4.36
CA GLY A 279 -17.71 19.38 -3.78
C GLY A 279 -17.07 18.28 -2.96
N LYS A 280 -17.85 17.38 -2.40
CA LYS A 280 -17.43 16.36 -1.44
C LYS A 280 -17.54 14.97 -2.03
N VAL A 281 -16.49 14.16 -1.81
CA VAL A 281 -16.52 12.71 -2.05
C VAL A 281 -17.08 12.03 -0.80
N VAL A 282 -18.18 11.30 -0.97
CA VAL A 282 -18.90 10.63 0.10
C VAL A 282 -18.88 9.13 -0.13
N VAL A 283 -18.54 8.37 0.89
CA VAL A 283 -18.70 6.90 0.87
C VAL A 283 -19.98 6.58 1.63
N THR A 284 -20.91 5.90 0.97
CA THR A 284 -22.18 5.50 1.58
C THR A 284 -21.98 4.35 2.56
N LYS A 285 -22.96 4.09 3.41
CA LYS A 285 -22.99 2.94 4.32
C LYS A 285 -22.90 1.57 3.62
N TYR A 286 -23.08 1.53 2.31
CA TYR A 286 -22.95 0.33 1.49
C TYR A 286 -21.63 0.29 0.69
N GLY A 287 -20.63 1.11 1.06
CA GLY A 287 -19.33 1.16 0.39
C GLY A 287 -19.36 1.78 -1.01
N SER A 288 -20.48 2.39 -1.44
CA SER A 288 -20.53 3.10 -2.73
C SER A 288 -19.93 4.49 -2.60
N VAL A 289 -19.19 4.92 -3.63
CA VAL A 289 -18.68 6.29 -3.72
C VAL A 289 -19.66 7.18 -4.48
N GLU A 290 -19.94 8.33 -3.91
CA GLU A 290 -20.82 9.36 -4.47
C GLU A 290 -20.13 10.72 -4.40
N PHE A 291 -20.61 11.67 -5.19
CA PHE A 291 -20.10 13.03 -5.21
C PHE A 291 -21.23 14.03 -4.99
N SER A 292 -21.06 14.95 -4.04
CA SER A 292 -21.97 16.05 -3.76
C SER A 292 -21.31 17.36 -4.20
N SER A 293 -21.83 18.00 -5.24
CA SER A 293 -21.31 19.27 -5.75
C SER A 293 -21.76 20.45 -4.90
N ASP A 294 -20.88 21.40 -4.62
CA ASP A 294 -21.20 22.64 -3.91
C ASP A 294 -22.14 23.56 -4.72
N LYS A 295 -22.20 23.38 -6.04
CA LYS A 295 -23.02 24.19 -6.97
C LYS A 295 -24.42 23.64 -7.18
N ALA A 296 -24.69 22.42 -6.76
CA ALA A 296 -26.00 21.81 -6.94
C ALA A 296 -27.02 22.43 -5.96
N ALA A 297 -28.15 22.93 -6.48
CA ALA A 297 -29.26 23.37 -5.64
C ALA A 297 -29.75 22.17 -4.82
N LYS A 298 -29.54 22.23 -3.50
CA LYS A 298 -29.94 21.25 -2.48
C LYS A 298 -29.70 19.77 -2.80
N THR A 299 -28.60 19.22 -2.27
CA THR A 299 -28.44 17.79 -1.92
C THR A 299 -28.51 16.74 -3.03
N GLN A 300 -28.26 17.07 -4.29
CA GLN A 300 -28.17 16.06 -5.32
C GLN A 300 -26.81 15.36 -5.23
N GLN A 301 -26.79 14.15 -4.67
CA GLN A 301 -25.65 13.25 -4.74
C GLN A 301 -25.62 12.60 -6.11
N LEU A 302 -24.50 12.74 -6.81
CA LEU A 302 -24.25 12.08 -8.08
C LEU A 302 -23.56 10.74 -7.80
N SER A 303 -24.02 9.69 -8.43
CA SER A 303 -23.29 8.44 -8.42
C SER A 303 -21.90 8.63 -9.07
N PHE A 304 -20.92 7.84 -8.66
CA PHE A 304 -19.54 8.02 -9.09
C PHE A 304 -19.36 8.03 -10.61
N HIS A 305 -20.08 7.17 -11.34
CA HIS A 305 -20.03 7.12 -12.81
C HIS A 305 -20.58 8.39 -13.50
N GLN A 306 -21.46 9.15 -12.84
CA GLN A 306 -22.01 10.43 -13.32
C GLN A 306 -21.12 11.62 -12.98
N SER A 307 -20.10 11.42 -12.13
CA SER A 307 -19.18 12.48 -11.71
C SER A 307 -18.20 12.85 -12.82
N SER A 308 -17.62 14.05 -12.70
CA SER A 308 -16.61 14.54 -13.65
C SER A 308 -15.33 13.70 -13.59
N SER A 309 -14.52 13.75 -14.66
CA SER A 309 -13.26 13.01 -14.76
C SER A 309 -12.27 13.38 -13.65
N ILE A 310 -12.20 14.65 -13.24
CA ILE A 310 -11.34 15.08 -12.14
C ILE A 310 -11.75 14.45 -10.80
N VAL A 311 -13.05 14.32 -10.54
CA VAL A 311 -13.56 13.62 -9.34
C VAL A 311 -13.13 12.17 -9.38
N LYS A 312 -13.29 11.48 -10.52
CA LYS A 312 -12.87 10.08 -10.69
C LYS A 312 -11.38 9.90 -10.47
N THR A 313 -10.56 10.84 -10.91
CA THR A 313 -9.10 10.77 -10.76
C THR A 313 -8.65 10.96 -9.31
N LEU A 314 -9.27 11.87 -8.56
CA LEU A 314 -8.80 12.25 -7.21
C LEU A 314 -9.56 11.56 -6.06
N ALA A 315 -10.71 10.92 -6.31
CA ALA A 315 -11.54 10.35 -5.25
C ALA A 315 -10.79 9.31 -4.40
N SER A 316 -10.01 8.42 -5.02
CA SER A 316 -9.21 7.42 -4.30
C SER A 316 -8.20 8.06 -3.34
N LEU A 317 -7.51 9.09 -3.79
CA LEU A 317 -6.59 9.87 -2.95
C LEU A 317 -7.34 10.58 -1.82
N VAL A 318 -8.48 11.20 -2.10
CA VAL A 318 -9.32 11.87 -1.10
C VAL A 318 -9.77 10.89 -0.02
N ILE A 319 -10.28 9.73 -0.40
CA ILE A 319 -10.76 8.70 0.55
C ILE A 319 -9.59 8.21 1.41
N TYR A 320 -8.45 7.90 0.80
CA TYR A 320 -7.25 7.49 1.52
C TYR A 320 -6.79 8.55 2.53
N LEU A 321 -6.68 9.81 2.11
CA LEU A 321 -6.29 10.92 2.99
C LEU A 321 -7.31 11.18 4.09
N LYS A 322 -8.60 10.88 3.88
CA LYS A 322 -9.63 11.00 4.93
C LYS A 322 -9.51 9.95 6.00
N HIS A 323 -9.24 8.70 5.63
CA HIS A 323 -9.53 7.56 6.51
C HIS A 323 -8.35 6.64 6.80
N GLU A 324 -7.34 6.57 5.92
CA GLU A 324 -6.30 5.55 6.03
C GLU A 324 -4.90 6.10 6.25
N ALA A 325 -4.59 7.30 5.69
CA ALA A 325 -3.23 7.83 5.65
C ALA A 325 -2.61 7.98 7.04
N GLN A 326 -1.39 7.46 7.19
CA GLN A 326 -0.61 7.51 8.42
C GLN A 326 0.75 8.18 8.17
N HIS A 327 1.40 8.58 9.28
CA HIS A 327 2.74 9.14 9.20
C HIS A 327 3.74 8.13 8.61
N ASN A 328 4.63 8.60 7.73
CA ASN A 328 5.61 7.80 6.99
C ASN A 328 5.03 6.79 5.99
N ASP A 329 3.73 6.84 5.68
CA ASP A 329 3.22 6.07 4.55
C ASP A 329 3.86 6.54 3.24
N LEU A 330 4.20 5.60 2.39
CA LEU A 330 4.66 5.84 1.03
C LEU A 330 3.48 5.79 0.06
N VAL A 331 3.11 6.96 -0.45
CA VAL A 331 2.05 7.10 -1.45
C VAL A 331 2.68 7.20 -2.83
N ILE A 332 2.38 6.25 -3.67
CA ILE A 332 2.87 6.19 -5.05
C ILE A 332 1.70 6.58 -5.96
N ILE A 333 1.87 7.61 -6.79
CA ILE A 333 0.82 8.10 -7.67
C ILE A 333 1.35 8.12 -9.10
N ASP A 334 0.72 7.31 -9.94
CA ASP A 334 1.03 7.27 -11.36
C ASP A 334 0.14 8.26 -12.11
N GLU A 335 0.76 9.21 -12.80
CA GLU A 335 0.13 10.28 -13.57
C GLU A 335 -0.98 11.02 -12.79
N PRO A 336 -0.66 11.75 -11.69
CA PRO A 336 -1.66 12.49 -10.92
C PRO A 336 -2.34 13.60 -11.72
N GLU A 337 -1.71 14.08 -12.79
CA GLU A 337 -2.20 15.12 -13.68
C GLU A 337 -3.34 14.71 -14.61
N VAL A 338 -3.58 13.41 -14.79
CA VAL A 338 -4.63 12.91 -15.70
C VAL A 338 -5.97 13.59 -15.40
N ASN A 339 -6.61 14.11 -16.45
CA ASN A 339 -7.88 14.86 -16.39
C ASN A 339 -7.86 16.16 -15.59
N LEU A 340 -6.69 16.72 -15.26
CA LEU A 340 -6.58 17.99 -14.56
C LEU A 340 -6.18 19.12 -15.51
N HIS A 341 -6.89 20.25 -15.39
CA HIS A 341 -6.43 21.50 -16.02
C HIS A 341 -5.08 21.94 -15.41
N PRO A 342 -4.15 22.58 -16.15
CA PRO A 342 -2.86 23.04 -15.64
C PRO A 342 -2.92 23.78 -14.29
N ASP A 343 -3.87 24.70 -14.10
CA ASP A 343 -4.04 25.41 -12.83
C ASP A 343 -4.31 24.47 -11.65
N ASN A 344 -5.07 23.38 -11.90
CA ASN A 344 -5.34 22.38 -10.88
C ASN A 344 -4.14 21.47 -10.63
N GLN A 345 -3.29 21.23 -11.64
CA GLN A 345 -2.03 20.52 -11.47
C GLN A 345 -1.09 21.28 -10.53
N ILE A 346 -0.94 22.59 -10.73
CA ILE A 346 -0.13 23.46 -9.84
C ILE A 346 -0.66 23.44 -8.40
N LYS A 347 -1.99 23.50 -8.22
CA LYS A 347 -2.61 23.39 -6.87
C LYS A 347 -2.32 22.05 -6.24
N LEU A 348 -2.48 20.95 -7.00
CA LEU A 348 -2.20 19.61 -6.53
C LEU A 348 -0.73 19.45 -6.14
N ALA A 349 0.21 19.97 -6.92
CA ALA A 349 1.64 19.94 -6.59
C ALA A 349 1.94 20.67 -5.27
N ARG A 350 1.28 21.79 -5.01
CA ARG A 350 1.39 22.51 -3.72
C ARG A 350 0.85 21.69 -2.55
N ILE A 351 -0.27 20.97 -2.75
CA ILE A 351 -0.82 20.07 -1.74
C ILE A 351 0.16 18.92 -1.49
N PHE A 352 0.75 18.32 -2.53
CA PHE A 352 1.75 17.24 -2.40
C PHE A 352 2.97 17.70 -1.59
N SER A 353 3.50 18.88 -1.84
CA SER A 353 4.64 19.39 -1.06
C SER A 353 4.30 19.56 0.43
N ARG A 354 3.08 19.96 0.76
CA ARG A 354 2.62 20.12 2.14
C ARG A 354 2.33 18.78 2.81
N LEU A 355 1.82 17.80 2.08
CA LEU A 355 1.69 16.42 2.55
C LEU A 355 3.05 15.81 2.93
N VAL A 356 4.07 16.04 2.10
CA VAL A 356 5.45 15.62 2.39
C VAL A 356 6.00 16.30 3.64
N ASN A 357 5.76 17.60 3.80
CA ASN A 357 6.18 18.35 5.00
C ASN A 357 5.44 17.86 6.26
N LYS A 358 4.20 17.39 6.12
CA LYS A 358 3.42 16.81 7.22
C LYS A 358 3.84 15.39 7.58
N GLY A 359 4.67 14.74 6.74
CA GLY A 359 5.27 13.44 7.04
C GLY A 359 4.85 12.27 6.17
N LEU A 360 4.06 12.49 5.10
CA LEU A 360 3.90 11.49 4.06
C LEU A 360 5.15 11.42 3.19
N ARG A 361 5.34 10.29 2.55
CA ARG A 361 6.38 10.08 1.55
C ARG A 361 5.69 9.89 0.20
N LEU A 362 6.19 10.54 -0.84
CA LEU A 362 5.57 10.50 -2.16
C LEU A 362 6.55 9.99 -3.22
N ILE A 363 6.06 9.13 -4.09
CA ILE A 363 6.65 8.84 -5.40
C ILE A 363 5.60 9.23 -6.44
N ILE A 364 5.98 10.06 -7.37
CA ILE A 364 5.10 10.54 -8.44
C ILE A 364 5.75 10.19 -9.76
N SER A 365 5.02 9.52 -10.65
CA SER A 365 5.39 9.42 -12.07
C SER A 365 4.53 10.39 -12.85
N THR A 366 5.14 11.24 -13.66
CA THR A 366 4.43 12.33 -14.35
C THR A 366 5.01 12.61 -15.74
N HIS A 367 4.15 13.12 -16.61
CA HIS A 367 4.50 13.73 -17.90
C HIS A 367 4.29 15.24 -17.88
N SER A 368 3.81 15.80 -16.76
CA SER A 368 3.46 17.21 -16.63
C SER A 368 4.68 18.05 -16.23
N ASP A 369 4.78 19.21 -16.84
CA ASP A 369 5.74 20.25 -16.46
C ASP A 369 5.28 21.05 -15.20
N TYR A 370 4.06 20.79 -14.71
CA TYR A 370 3.43 21.55 -13.61
C TYR A 370 3.41 20.80 -12.27
N ILE A 371 3.79 19.50 -12.26
CA ILE A 371 3.81 18.65 -11.06
C ILE A 371 5.22 18.37 -10.53
#